data_afa8fac006f1be7a320c80488a1ed913
#
_entry.id   afa8fac006f1be7a320c80488a1ed913
#
_cell.length_a   1.000
_cell.length_b   1.000
_cell.length_c   1.000
_cell.angle_alpha   90.00
_cell.angle_beta   90.00
_cell.angle_gamma   90.00
#
_symmetry.space_group_name_H-M   'P 1'
#
loop_
_entity.id
_entity.type
_entity.pdbx_description
1 polymer ?
#
loop_
_entity_poly.entity_id
_entity_poly.type
_entity_poly.pdbx_seq_one_letter_code
_entity_poly.pdbx_strand_id
1 'polypeptide(L)'
;YKASEQIKCWQFNEQKLTIGTTSVQTKKAFMYHSAIDNSNLLVFEQAGVLIHPNACMFSSGTIWMSDSTTGLIKLDPISKNFTSIIPSGPAGQITTALQATSNNIIAASNTKPGLFILENGKWLIQKQNGLDSVTGVQFIATNQFDNSVWLTTAQMGVAQWHKNKLQIFNPQNSSLKGAANNTCFTSGVAGDTKGNSWVSNLGTTISLHVKQPDGKWTGFTNPFGVTDAGALAIDEASQIWCTTKNANGLLVYHPGNSLTSSADDRWKQYKAGSGLGNLPSNQVNCTAKDKNGFIWIGTDRGIGIIQCTENVFTPTGCEALLPVVQQDRFAGLLFKDENVQTIAVDGADRKWVGTKNGVWLISASGEKVIYRFSSSNSPLPGNDISKISIDPLTGEVFIATNNGLCSFRSTATEPVSAQQKVLVFPNPVPPGYNGSIAIRGLTTGALVKITNLYGALIYQTRAIGGQAIWDGKNTNGTKVASGVYLIICRDDSGVEKIATKITIVQGR
;
A
#
# COMPACT_ATOMS: atom_id res chain seq x y z
N TYR A 1 27.85 32.28 21.56
CA TYR A 1 27.98 30.91 22.08
C TYR A 1 28.12 30.96 23.60
N LYS A 2 27.26 30.26 24.32
CA LYS A 2 27.30 30.17 25.78
C LYS A 2 27.92 28.85 26.20
N ALA A 3 28.74 28.88 27.27
CA ALA A 3 29.42 27.67 27.76
C ALA A 3 28.48 26.51 28.16
N SER A 4 27.19 26.81 28.36
CA SER A 4 26.15 25.79 28.64
C SER A 4 25.51 25.15 27.40
N GLU A 5 25.99 25.49 26.20
CA GLU A 5 25.46 25.01 24.94
C GLU A 5 26.43 24.06 24.23
N GLN A 6 25.89 23.02 23.62
CA GLN A 6 26.60 22.07 22.80
C GLN A 6 26.43 22.42 21.32
N ILE A 7 27.53 22.64 20.60
CA ILE A 7 27.48 22.81 19.15
C ILE A 7 27.07 21.50 18.49
N LYS A 8 26.06 21.55 17.62
CA LYS A 8 25.54 20.44 16.83
C LYS A 8 25.95 20.52 15.37
N CYS A 9 25.98 21.73 14.82
CA CYS A 9 26.43 21.98 13.46
C CYS A 9 27.03 23.37 13.34
N TRP A 10 27.91 23.55 12.38
CA TRP A 10 28.43 24.86 12.02
C TRP A 10 28.84 24.90 10.54
N GLN A 11 28.78 26.08 9.96
CA GLN A 11 29.26 26.36 8.61
C GLN A 11 29.75 27.80 8.52
N PHE A 12 30.81 27.97 7.76
CA PHE A 12 31.30 29.28 7.34
C PHE A 12 31.14 29.41 5.82
N ASN A 13 30.31 30.35 5.37
CA ASN A 13 30.05 30.62 3.96
C ASN A 13 29.65 32.10 3.76
N GLU A 14 29.96 32.68 2.61
CA GLU A 14 29.64 34.06 2.26
C GLU A 14 30.03 35.07 3.34
N GLN A 15 31.23 34.91 3.94
CA GLN A 15 31.75 35.69 5.06
C GLN A 15 30.89 35.71 6.32
N LYS A 16 30.02 34.71 6.49
CA LYS A 16 29.15 34.56 7.64
C LYS A 16 29.34 33.19 8.30
N LEU A 17 29.25 33.21 9.61
CA LEU A 17 29.30 32.00 10.43
C LEU A 17 27.87 31.66 10.87
N THR A 18 27.46 30.42 10.63
CA THR A 18 26.20 29.87 11.09
C THR A 18 26.48 28.72 12.05
N ILE A 19 25.90 28.75 13.24
CA ILE A 19 26.10 27.73 14.28
C ILE A 19 24.77 27.28 14.81
N GLY A 20 24.50 25.99 14.80
CA GLY A 20 23.37 25.38 15.52
C GLY A 20 23.84 24.78 16.84
N THR A 21 23.17 25.11 17.93
CA THR A 21 23.50 24.63 19.28
C THR A 21 22.29 24.05 19.98
N THR A 22 22.52 23.25 21.02
CA THR A 22 21.49 22.80 21.95
C THR A 22 21.96 23.05 23.37
N SER A 23 21.13 23.70 24.20
CA SER A 23 21.41 23.88 25.61
C SER A 23 21.44 22.54 26.35
N VAL A 24 22.50 22.32 27.12
CA VAL A 24 22.65 21.09 27.91
C VAL A 24 21.60 21.01 29.02
N GLN A 25 21.25 22.15 29.61
CA GLN A 25 20.31 22.24 30.74
C GLN A 25 18.84 22.23 30.29
N THR A 26 18.47 23.09 29.35
CA THR A 26 17.08 23.31 28.96
C THR A 26 16.62 22.48 27.77
N LYS A 27 17.55 21.80 27.09
CA LYS A 27 17.33 21.08 25.82
C LYS A 27 16.80 21.94 24.67
N LYS A 28 16.76 23.28 24.85
CA LYS A 28 16.40 24.20 23.78
C LYS A 28 17.53 24.34 22.77
N ALA A 29 17.18 24.45 21.52
CA ALA A 29 18.13 24.67 20.43
C ALA A 29 18.11 26.13 19.97
N PHE A 30 19.27 26.61 19.55
CA PHE A 30 19.47 27.96 19.05
C PHE A 30 20.24 27.92 17.73
N MET A 31 19.93 28.86 16.86
CA MET A 31 20.68 29.11 15.65
C MET A 31 21.31 30.48 15.72
N TYR A 32 22.63 30.53 15.60
CA TYR A 32 23.42 31.76 15.56
C TYR A 32 23.88 32.02 14.13
N HIS A 33 23.72 33.26 13.68
CA HIS A 33 24.16 33.66 12.35
C HIS A 33 24.77 35.08 12.45
N SER A 34 26.02 35.25 12.02
CA SER A 34 26.73 36.52 12.10
C SER A 34 27.77 36.66 11.02
N ALA A 35 28.09 37.87 10.63
CA ALA A 35 29.35 38.19 9.96
C ALA A 35 30.55 37.91 10.88
N ILE A 36 31.78 37.76 10.32
CA ILE A 36 33.00 37.47 11.08
C ILE A 36 33.28 38.53 12.12
N ASP A 37 32.96 39.79 11.83
CA ASP A 37 33.19 40.94 12.72
C ASP A 37 32.21 41.02 13.90
N ASN A 38 31.31 40.07 14.02
CA ASN A 38 30.27 39.99 15.05
C ASN A 38 29.33 41.19 15.09
N SER A 39 29.32 42.03 14.06
CA SER A 39 28.57 43.30 14.00
C SER A 39 27.05 43.11 14.01
N ASN A 40 26.58 41.91 13.65
CA ASN A 40 25.13 41.61 13.59
C ASN A 40 24.81 40.15 13.95
N LEU A 41 25.02 39.77 15.21
CA LEU A 41 24.65 38.45 15.72
C LEU A 41 23.15 38.29 15.75
N LEU A 42 22.62 37.41 14.91
CA LEU A 42 21.22 37.01 14.92
C LEU A 42 21.08 35.70 15.68
N VAL A 43 20.24 35.69 16.69
CA VAL A 43 19.88 34.49 17.44
C VAL A 43 18.42 34.15 17.10
N PHE A 44 18.20 32.92 16.67
CA PHE A 44 16.88 32.43 16.30
C PHE A 44 16.44 31.37 17.29
N GLU A 45 15.27 31.59 17.89
CA GLU A 45 14.55 30.65 18.72
C GLU A 45 13.09 30.66 18.23
N GLN A 46 12.54 29.52 17.90
CA GLN A 46 11.13 29.41 17.54
C GLN A 46 10.30 29.07 18.80
N ALA A 47 9.44 29.98 19.22
CA ALA A 47 8.56 29.76 20.36
C ALA A 47 7.64 28.55 20.11
N GLY A 48 7.66 27.58 21.04
CA GLY A 48 6.79 26.40 20.99
C GLY A 48 7.26 25.26 20.09
N VAL A 49 8.40 25.40 19.40
CA VAL A 49 8.98 24.33 18.58
C VAL A 49 10.37 23.98 19.10
N LEU A 50 10.57 22.73 19.50
CA LEU A 50 11.90 22.20 19.82
C LEU A 50 12.62 21.88 18.52
N ILE A 51 13.73 22.57 18.28
CA ILE A 51 14.63 22.35 17.12
C ILE A 51 15.78 21.47 17.57
N HIS A 52 16.11 20.45 16.75
CA HIS A 52 17.21 19.52 17.00
C HIS A 52 18.19 19.54 15.79
N PRO A 53 19.04 20.59 15.68
CA PRO A 53 19.89 20.77 14.51
C PRO A 53 20.98 19.70 14.41
N ASN A 54 21.05 19.04 13.25
CA ASN A 54 22.09 18.05 12.91
C ASN A 54 23.13 18.63 11.94
N ALA A 55 22.67 19.44 10.97
CA ALA A 55 23.50 20.15 10.04
C ALA A 55 22.90 21.51 9.72
N CYS A 56 23.72 22.49 9.38
CA CYS A 56 23.27 23.80 8.99
C CYS A 56 24.10 24.36 7.83
N MET A 57 23.45 25.13 6.96
CA MET A 57 24.08 25.76 5.81
C MET A 57 23.47 27.14 5.56
N PHE A 58 24.29 28.13 5.28
CA PHE A 58 23.87 29.41 4.73
C PHE A 58 24.16 29.45 3.23
N SER A 59 23.16 29.75 2.44
CA SER A 59 23.29 29.86 0.99
C SER A 59 22.22 30.80 0.44
N SER A 60 22.63 31.68 -0.47
CA SER A 60 21.71 32.59 -1.18
C SER A 60 20.77 33.36 -0.24
N GLY A 61 21.31 33.92 0.84
CA GLY A 61 20.53 34.71 1.80
C GLY A 61 19.62 33.92 2.74
N THR A 62 19.68 32.60 2.73
CA THR A 62 18.81 31.72 3.51
C THR A 62 19.66 30.76 4.36
N ILE A 63 19.22 30.50 5.59
CA ILE A 63 19.78 29.44 6.44
C ILE A 63 18.94 28.17 6.24
N TRP A 64 19.63 27.09 5.90
CA TRP A 64 19.06 25.75 5.82
C TRP A 64 19.56 24.92 7.01
N MET A 65 18.67 24.17 7.61
CA MET A 65 19.01 23.32 8.76
C MET A 65 18.34 21.97 8.60
N SER A 66 19.10 20.91 8.73
CA SER A 66 18.51 19.59 8.93
C SER A 66 18.21 19.39 10.42
N ASP A 67 17.01 18.94 10.70
CA ASP A 67 16.50 18.72 12.05
C ASP A 67 16.04 17.28 12.21
N SER A 68 16.40 16.65 13.34
CA SER A 68 16.10 15.23 13.56
C SER A 68 14.61 14.92 13.76
N THR A 69 13.80 15.93 14.06
CA THR A 69 12.36 15.75 14.34
C THR A 69 11.46 16.36 13.28
N THR A 70 11.88 17.45 12.67
CA THR A 70 11.07 18.24 11.72
C THR A 70 11.57 18.19 10.28
N GLY A 71 12.68 17.47 10.02
CA GLY A 71 13.24 17.30 8.69
C GLY A 71 14.09 18.49 8.24
N LEU A 72 13.85 19.04 7.05
CA LEU A 72 14.58 20.20 6.54
C LEU A 72 13.83 21.48 6.88
N ILE A 73 14.54 22.41 7.50
CA ILE A 73 14.03 23.74 7.88
C ILE A 73 14.73 24.81 7.04
N LYS A 74 13.92 25.69 6.48
CA LYS A 74 14.35 26.94 5.87
C LYS A 74 14.10 28.08 6.84
N LEU A 75 15.14 28.85 7.17
CA LEU A 75 15.08 30.03 8.02
C LEU A 75 15.48 31.25 7.20
N ASP A 76 14.59 32.24 7.17
CA ASP A 76 14.91 33.55 6.61
C ASP A 76 15.52 34.44 7.70
N PRO A 77 16.80 34.87 7.56
CA PRO A 77 17.45 35.68 8.56
C PRO A 77 16.83 37.09 8.76
N ILE A 78 16.11 37.61 7.76
CA ILE A 78 15.52 38.93 7.79
C ILE A 78 14.17 38.88 8.51
N SER A 79 13.26 38.04 8.05
CA SER A 79 11.92 37.92 8.64
C SER A 79 11.90 37.06 9.90
N LYS A 80 12.97 36.31 10.18
CA LYS A 80 13.09 35.33 11.26
C LYS A 80 12.04 34.21 11.20
N ASN A 81 11.45 33.98 10.02
CA ASN A 81 10.46 32.95 9.82
C ASN A 81 11.11 31.58 9.55
N PHE A 82 10.64 30.58 10.28
CA PHE A 82 10.98 29.18 10.04
C PHE A 82 9.92 28.55 9.15
N THR A 83 10.36 27.93 8.06
CA THR A 83 9.51 27.12 7.19
C THR A 83 10.03 25.70 7.20
N SER A 84 9.26 24.76 7.71
CA SER A 84 9.60 23.34 7.61
C SER A 84 9.29 22.87 6.20
N ILE A 85 10.29 22.26 5.54
CA ILE A 85 10.13 21.58 4.27
C ILE A 85 10.01 20.11 4.58
N ILE A 86 8.80 19.65 4.65
CA ILE A 86 8.48 18.24 4.82
C ILE A 86 8.37 17.66 3.41
N PRO A 87 9.16 16.61 3.05
CA PRO A 87 8.93 15.88 1.82
C PRO A 87 7.46 15.46 1.75
N SER A 88 6.85 15.55 0.57
CA SER A 88 5.48 15.08 0.39
C SER A 88 5.42 13.59 0.70
N GLY A 89 4.72 13.22 1.74
CA GLY A 89 4.55 11.84 2.21
C GLY A 89 3.49 11.78 3.30
N PRO A 90 3.02 10.59 3.66
CA PRO A 90 2.17 10.42 4.84
C PRO A 90 2.94 10.91 6.08
N ALA A 91 2.27 11.65 6.96
CA ALA A 91 2.93 12.12 8.17
C ALA A 91 3.22 10.95 9.12
N GLY A 92 4.48 10.85 9.55
CA GLY A 92 4.98 9.79 10.41
C GLY A 92 5.84 8.77 9.67
N GLN A 93 6.76 8.15 10.39
CA GLN A 93 7.66 7.14 9.83
C GLN A 93 6.93 5.82 9.50
N ILE A 94 5.84 5.53 10.19
CA ILE A 94 5.14 4.25 10.07
C ILE A 94 3.75 4.46 9.48
N THR A 95 3.52 3.91 8.30
CA THR A 95 2.21 3.77 7.67
C THR A 95 1.62 2.43 8.10
N THR A 96 0.53 2.46 8.89
CA THR A 96 -0.14 1.25 9.40
C THR A 96 -1.20 0.72 8.46
N ALA A 97 -1.82 1.61 7.69
CA ALA A 97 -2.84 1.25 6.72
C ALA A 97 -2.61 1.97 5.40
N LEU A 98 -2.80 1.24 4.31
CA LEU A 98 -2.55 1.70 2.95
C LEU A 98 -3.55 1.05 2.01
N GLN A 99 -4.25 1.85 1.21
CA GLN A 99 -5.23 1.38 0.24
C GLN A 99 -5.15 2.21 -1.04
N ALA A 100 -4.95 1.53 -2.17
CA ALA A 100 -5.16 2.11 -3.48
C ALA A 100 -6.64 1.97 -3.88
N THR A 101 -7.19 3.04 -4.38
CA THR A 101 -8.55 3.10 -4.96
C THR A 101 -8.44 3.43 -6.44
N SER A 102 -9.55 3.41 -7.16
CA SER A 102 -9.57 3.83 -8.58
C SER A 102 -9.15 5.29 -8.81
N ASN A 103 -9.18 6.12 -7.77
CA ASN A 103 -8.93 7.56 -7.91
C ASN A 103 -7.73 8.06 -7.10
N ASN A 104 -7.43 7.43 -5.96
CA ASN A 104 -6.46 7.94 -4.99
C ASN A 104 -5.74 6.81 -4.26
N ILE A 105 -4.58 7.12 -3.70
CA ILE A 105 -3.92 6.29 -2.69
C ILE A 105 -4.21 6.91 -1.34
N ILE A 106 -4.73 6.10 -0.42
CA ILE A 106 -5.08 6.52 0.93
C ILE A 106 -4.15 5.81 1.90
N ALA A 107 -3.51 6.58 2.76
CA ALA A 107 -2.65 6.06 3.82
C ALA A 107 -3.08 6.60 5.18
N ALA A 108 -2.81 5.85 6.22
CA ALA A 108 -3.00 6.29 7.61
C ALA A 108 -1.85 5.81 8.49
N SER A 109 -1.65 6.52 9.58
CA SER A 109 -0.69 6.18 10.63
C SER A 109 -1.44 5.97 11.95
N ASN A 110 -0.92 5.08 12.79
CA ASN A 110 -1.47 4.90 14.14
C ASN A 110 -1.06 6.03 15.11
N THR A 111 -0.06 6.82 14.76
CA THR A 111 0.52 7.88 15.61
C THR A 111 0.03 9.28 15.27
N LYS A 112 -0.54 9.47 14.09
CA LYS A 112 -1.03 10.78 13.63
C LYS A 112 -2.48 10.66 13.19
N PRO A 113 -3.36 11.57 13.63
CA PRO A 113 -4.76 11.58 13.21
C PRO A 113 -4.92 12.03 11.75
N GLY A 114 -6.04 11.62 11.15
CA GLY A 114 -6.40 11.97 9.78
C GLY A 114 -5.95 10.95 8.73
N LEU A 115 -6.38 11.19 7.51
CA LEU A 115 -6.01 10.42 6.33
C LEU A 115 -5.03 11.21 5.47
N PHE A 116 -4.11 10.50 4.86
CA PHE A 116 -3.19 11.04 3.86
C PHE A 116 -3.63 10.53 2.49
N ILE A 117 -3.92 11.44 1.57
CA ILE A 117 -4.38 11.10 0.23
C ILE A 117 -3.34 11.58 -0.78
N LEU A 118 -2.91 10.70 -1.68
CA LEU A 118 -2.02 11.05 -2.78
C LEU A 118 -2.86 11.54 -3.96
N GLU A 119 -2.76 12.82 -4.26
CA GLU A 119 -3.42 13.47 -5.40
C GLU A 119 -2.40 14.24 -6.23
N ASN A 120 -2.38 14.02 -7.55
CA ASN A 120 -1.47 14.70 -8.48
C ASN A 120 0.01 14.65 -8.04
N GLY A 121 0.45 13.51 -7.50
CA GLY A 121 1.82 13.31 -7.03
C GLY A 121 2.16 14.00 -5.71
N LYS A 122 1.18 14.56 -4.99
CA LYS A 122 1.37 15.20 -3.68
C LYS A 122 0.50 14.54 -2.62
N TRP A 123 1.09 14.31 -1.46
CA TRP A 123 0.34 13.85 -0.29
C TRP A 123 -0.36 15.01 0.39
N LEU A 124 -1.67 14.92 0.52
CA LEU A 124 -2.54 15.88 1.20
C LEU A 124 -3.08 15.26 2.48
N ILE A 125 -3.10 16.05 3.55
CA ILE A 125 -3.70 15.62 4.81
C ILE A 125 -5.18 16.02 4.79
N GLN A 126 -6.06 15.03 4.84
CA GLN A 126 -7.49 15.24 5.00
C GLN A 126 -7.84 15.30 6.49
N LYS A 127 -8.19 16.50 6.95
CA LYS A 127 -8.63 16.76 8.33
C LYS A 127 -10.07 17.28 8.41
N GLN A 128 -10.70 17.51 7.25
CA GLN A 128 -12.05 18.08 7.19
C GLN A 128 -13.10 17.07 7.64
N ASN A 129 -14.24 17.58 8.08
CA ASN A 129 -15.44 16.80 8.43
C ASN A 129 -15.21 15.73 9.50
N GLY A 130 -14.35 16.02 10.48
CA GLY A 130 -14.10 15.15 11.64
C GLY A 130 -13.05 14.06 11.42
N LEU A 131 -12.41 13.98 10.25
CA LEU A 131 -11.34 13.00 10.00
C LEU A 131 -10.12 13.21 10.91
N ASP A 132 -9.91 14.42 11.41
CA ASP A 132 -8.88 14.75 12.40
C ASP A 132 -9.15 14.13 13.78
N SER A 133 -10.36 13.68 14.05
CA SER A 133 -10.71 12.95 15.28
C SER A 133 -10.40 11.45 15.18
N VAL A 134 -10.22 10.90 13.96
CA VAL A 134 -9.95 9.46 13.77
C VAL A 134 -8.49 9.17 14.06
N THR A 135 -8.26 8.40 15.12
CA THR A 135 -6.92 7.99 15.57
C THR A 135 -6.79 6.47 15.60
N GLY A 136 -5.55 6.00 15.59
CA GLY A 136 -5.26 4.56 15.75
C GLY A 136 -5.77 3.69 14.60
N VAL A 137 -5.74 4.21 13.36
CA VAL A 137 -6.20 3.46 12.18
C VAL A 137 -5.32 2.22 11.97
N GLN A 138 -5.97 1.06 11.87
CA GLN A 138 -5.31 -0.25 11.71
C GLN A 138 -5.42 -0.77 10.28
N PHE A 139 -6.56 -0.55 9.64
CA PHE A 139 -6.83 -1.05 8.30
C PHE A 139 -7.72 -0.06 7.54
N ILE A 140 -7.55 -0.01 6.22
CA ILE A 140 -8.38 0.76 5.30
C ILE A 140 -8.90 -0.19 4.23
N ALA A 141 -10.17 -0.10 3.91
CA ALA A 141 -10.75 -0.73 2.73
C ALA A 141 -11.77 0.20 2.07
N THR A 142 -12.05 -0.06 0.81
CA THR A 142 -13.11 0.60 0.06
C THR A 142 -14.23 -0.40 -0.23
N ASN A 143 -15.47 0.01 0.02
CA ASN A 143 -16.60 -0.73 -0.48
C ASN A 143 -16.80 -0.34 -1.95
N GLN A 144 -16.65 -1.30 -2.85
CA GLN A 144 -16.73 -1.05 -4.31
C GLN A 144 -18.14 -0.72 -4.79
N PHE A 145 -19.16 -1.02 -4.00
CA PHE A 145 -20.57 -0.76 -4.33
C PHE A 145 -20.90 0.74 -4.28
N ASP A 146 -20.44 1.43 -3.23
CA ASP A 146 -20.76 2.84 -2.98
C ASP A 146 -19.53 3.76 -2.95
N ASN A 147 -18.33 3.19 -3.15
CA ASN A 147 -17.03 3.87 -3.03
C ASN A 147 -16.77 4.49 -1.64
N SER A 148 -17.45 4.04 -0.60
CA SER A 148 -17.15 4.46 0.76
C SER A 148 -15.81 3.89 1.23
N VAL A 149 -15.08 4.73 1.98
CA VAL A 149 -13.81 4.35 2.62
C VAL A 149 -14.09 3.97 4.07
N TRP A 150 -13.63 2.82 4.45
CA TRP A 150 -13.80 2.27 5.79
C TRP A 150 -12.47 2.19 6.51
N LEU A 151 -12.47 2.60 7.78
CA LEU A 151 -11.28 2.69 8.62
C LEU A 151 -11.54 1.92 9.90
N THR A 152 -10.82 0.84 10.13
CA THR A 152 -10.84 0.18 11.45
C THR A 152 -9.89 0.89 12.39
N THR A 153 -10.26 0.97 13.67
CA THR A 153 -9.47 1.69 14.66
C THR A 153 -9.16 0.84 15.89
N ALA A 154 -8.09 1.20 16.58
CA ALA A 154 -7.67 0.51 17.80
C ALA A 154 -8.59 0.75 19.01
N GLN A 155 -9.48 1.75 18.98
CA GLN A 155 -10.28 2.09 20.17
C GLN A 155 -11.68 2.65 19.88
N MET A 156 -11.89 3.22 18.70
CA MET A 156 -13.09 4.00 18.39
C MET A 156 -14.17 3.19 17.67
N GLY A 157 -13.90 1.91 17.37
CA GLY A 157 -14.73 1.09 16.48
C GLY A 157 -14.34 1.27 15.02
N VAL A 158 -15.31 1.39 14.11
CA VAL A 158 -15.06 1.53 12.68
C VAL A 158 -15.64 2.84 12.16
N ALA A 159 -14.88 3.55 11.35
CA ALA A 159 -15.31 4.78 10.71
C ALA A 159 -15.60 4.56 9.21
N GLN A 160 -16.68 5.11 8.72
CA GLN A 160 -17.05 5.18 7.31
C GLN A 160 -16.95 6.63 6.84
N TRP A 161 -16.16 6.85 5.79
CA TRP A 161 -16.06 8.13 5.11
C TRP A 161 -16.70 8.00 3.72
N HIS A 162 -17.79 8.69 3.52
CA HIS A 162 -18.57 8.64 2.28
C HIS A 162 -19.10 10.02 1.93
N LYS A 163 -18.92 10.48 0.69
CA LYS A 163 -19.40 11.79 0.19
C LYS A 163 -19.05 12.96 1.14
N ASN A 164 -17.81 12.98 1.60
CA ASN A 164 -17.29 14.00 2.53
C ASN A 164 -17.99 14.01 3.91
N LYS A 165 -18.63 12.93 4.31
CA LYS A 165 -19.20 12.75 5.65
C LYS A 165 -18.51 11.60 6.36
N LEU A 166 -18.12 11.83 7.61
CA LEU A 166 -17.61 10.82 8.51
C LEU A 166 -18.73 10.31 9.41
N GLN A 167 -18.83 9.00 9.53
CA GLN A 167 -19.68 8.33 10.50
C GLN A 167 -18.86 7.30 11.26
N ILE A 168 -18.91 7.32 12.58
CA ILE A 168 -18.23 6.35 13.45
C ILE A 168 -19.27 5.40 14.02
N PHE A 169 -19.00 4.10 13.86
CA PHE A 169 -19.83 3.02 14.41
C PHE A 169 -19.09 2.36 15.57
N ASN A 170 -19.81 2.22 16.65
CA ASN A 170 -19.34 1.67 17.92
C ASN A 170 -20.50 0.93 18.63
N PRO A 171 -20.37 0.43 19.86
CA PRO A 171 -21.42 -0.30 20.56
C PRO A 171 -22.71 0.48 20.78
N GLN A 172 -22.71 1.82 20.73
CA GLN A 172 -23.90 2.65 20.95
C GLN A 172 -24.82 2.72 19.72
N ASN A 173 -24.25 2.51 18.50
CA ASN A 173 -25.00 2.71 17.24
C ASN A 173 -24.83 1.59 16.23
N SER A 174 -24.28 0.45 16.65
CA SER A 174 -24.07 -0.74 15.80
C SER A 174 -24.16 -2.02 16.61
N SER A 175 -23.97 -3.17 15.96
CA SER A 175 -23.85 -4.47 16.66
C SER A 175 -22.48 -4.72 17.27
N LEU A 176 -21.48 -3.86 17.03
CA LEU A 176 -20.12 -4.01 17.56
C LEU A 176 -20.10 -4.14 19.09
N LYS A 177 -19.10 -4.80 19.62
CA LYS A 177 -18.91 -5.00 21.05
C LYS A 177 -17.71 -4.19 21.55
N GLY A 178 -17.89 -3.52 22.67
CA GLY A 178 -16.84 -2.78 23.36
C GLY A 178 -16.22 -3.58 24.51
N ALA A 179 -15.02 -3.17 24.91
CA ALA A 179 -14.42 -3.54 26.19
C ALA A 179 -15.00 -2.69 27.33
N ALA A 180 -14.65 -3.01 28.59
CA ALA A 180 -15.21 -2.39 29.78
C ALA A 180 -15.12 -0.86 29.84
N ASN A 181 -14.22 -0.23 29.12
CA ASN A 181 -13.98 1.23 29.11
C ASN A 181 -14.60 1.95 27.89
N ASN A 182 -15.68 1.42 27.30
CA ASN A 182 -16.27 1.91 26.06
C ASN A 182 -15.33 1.94 24.85
N THR A 183 -14.17 1.30 24.94
CA THR A 183 -13.28 1.13 23.79
C THR A 183 -13.80 0.02 22.89
N CYS A 184 -13.79 0.24 21.59
CA CYS A 184 -14.21 -0.73 20.58
C CYS A 184 -13.06 -0.99 19.62
N PHE A 185 -12.51 -2.20 19.66
CA PHE A 185 -11.37 -2.59 18.83
C PHE A 185 -11.87 -3.28 17.56
N THR A 186 -11.53 -2.73 16.41
CA THR A 186 -11.80 -3.35 15.11
C THR A 186 -10.49 -3.54 14.34
N SER A 187 -10.39 -4.61 13.55
CA SER A 187 -9.13 -5.00 12.92
C SER A 187 -9.20 -5.12 11.41
N GLY A 188 -10.29 -5.61 10.86
CA GLY A 188 -10.47 -5.82 9.42
C GLY A 188 -11.81 -5.29 8.95
N VAL A 189 -11.85 -4.88 7.69
CA VAL A 189 -13.09 -4.52 7.00
C VAL A 189 -13.01 -4.96 5.55
N ALA A 190 -14.13 -5.47 5.00
CA ALA A 190 -14.24 -5.86 3.60
C ALA A 190 -15.68 -5.60 3.09
N GLY A 191 -15.79 -5.14 1.84
CA GLY A 191 -17.08 -5.00 1.16
C GLY A 191 -17.39 -6.22 0.31
N ASP A 192 -18.66 -6.67 0.30
CA ASP A 192 -19.12 -7.71 -0.62
C ASP A 192 -19.79 -7.12 -1.88
N THR A 193 -20.10 -7.98 -2.84
CA THR A 193 -20.74 -7.59 -4.11
C THR A 193 -22.20 -7.13 -3.96
N LYS A 194 -22.83 -7.39 -2.79
CA LYS A 194 -24.19 -6.96 -2.46
C LYS A 194 -24.23 -5.59 -1.77
N GLY A 195 -23.04 -4.97 -1.57
CA GLY A 195 -22.91 -3.68 -0.90
C GLY A 195 -22.84 -3.74 0.62
N ASN A 196 -22.79 -4.94 1.21
CA ASN A 196 -22.58 -5.06 2.63
C ASN A 196 -21.13 -4.74 2.99
N SER A 197 -20.92 -4.18 4.19
CA SER A 197 -19.59 -3.95 4.76
C SER A 197 -19.41 -4.84 5.98
N TRP A 198 -18.48 -5.78 5.87
CA TRP A 198 -18.13 -6.72 6.93
C TRP A 198 -16.99 -6.16 7.78
N VAL A 199 -17.10 -6.29 9.10
CA VAL A 199 -16.15 -5.75 10.07
C VAL A 199 -15.80 -6.84 11.08
N SER A 200 -14.50 -7.02 11.38
CA SER A 200 -14.05 -7.88 12.47
C SER A 200 -13.90 -7.11 13.77
N ASN A 201 -14.37 -7.68 14.86
CA ASN A 201 -14.32 -7.10 16.20
C ASN A 201 -13.36 -7.90 17.10
N LEU A 202 -12.40 -7.22 17.67
CA LEU A 202 -11.39 -7.78 18.55
C LEU A 202 -11.87 -7.76 20.01
N GLY A 203 -11.50 -8.77 20.80
CA GLY A 203 -11.81 -8.85 22.23
C GLY A 203 -13.18 -9.49 22.55
N THR A 204 -13.84 -10.08 21.56
CA THR A 204 -15.16 -10.71 21.72
C THR A 204 -15.31 -11.94 20.81
N THR A 205 -16.14 -12.90 21.22
CA THR A 205 -16.51 -14.07 20.40
C THR A 205 -17.53 -13.72 19.31
N ILE A 206 -18.20 -12.55 19.41
CA ILE A 206 -18.97 -11.98 18.29
C ILE A 206 -17.97 -11.34 17.34
N SER A 207 -17.28 -12.20 16.59
CA SER A 207 -16.07 -11.85 15.85
C SER A 207 -16.32 -11.09 14.57
N LEU A 208 -17.47 -11.29 13.94
CA LEU A 208 -17.84 -10.68 12.66
C LEU A 208 -19.14 -9.90 12.81
N HIS A 209 -19.16 -8.76 12.14
CA HIS A 209 -20.33 -7.89 12.05
C HIS A 209 -20.52 -7.48 10.61
N VAL A 210 -21.77 -7.29 10.20
CA VAL A 210 -22.14 -6.81 8.88
C VAL A 210 -23.03 -5.58 8.99
N LYS A 211 -22.69 -4.54 8.22
CA LYS A 211 -23.58 -3.41 7.96
C LYS A 211 -24.15 -3.57 6.56
N GLN A 212 -25.47 -3.68 6.49
CA GLN A 212 -26.19 -3.75 5.23
C GLN A 212 -26.38 -2.35 4.61
N PRO A 213 -26.67 -2.24 3.30
CA PRO A 213 -26.93 -0.96 2.64
C PRO A 213 -28.06 -0.15 3.23
N ASP A 214 -29.09 -0.82 3.80
CA ASP A 214 -30.21 -0.19 4.51
C ASP A 214 -29.84 0.37 5.88
N GLY A 215 -28.59 0.17 6.32
CA GLY A 215 -28.05 0.66 7.60
C GLY A 215 -28.18 -0.35 8.76
N LYS A 216 -28.81 -1.50 8.57
CA LYS A 216 -28.95 -2.52 9.60
C LYS A 216 -27.61 -3.19 9.91
N TRP A 217 -27.37 -3.42 11.21
CA TRP A 217 -26.20 -4.13 11.70
C TRP A 217 -26.58 -5.49 12.29
N THR A 218 -25.80 -6.53 11.98
CA THR A 218 -25.92 -7.87 12.55
C THR A 218 -24.55 -8.36 12.99
N GLY A 219 -24.47 -9.04 14.13
CA GLY A 219 -23.23 -9.63 14.65
C GLY A 219 -23.32 -11.17 14.70
N PHE A 220 -22.19 -11.84 14.44
CA PHE A 220 -22.09 -13.31 14.34
C PHE A 220 -21.05 -13.83 15.33
N THR A 221 -21.46 -14.80 16.14
CA THR A 221 -20.62 -15.44 17.15
C THR A 221 -19.89 -16.63 16.56
N ASN A 222 -18.57 -16.65 16.64
CA ASN A 222 -17.81 -17.84 16.25
C ASN A 222 -17.92 -18.94 17.32
N PRO A 223 -18.09 -20.22 16.93
CA PRO A 223 -18.26 -21.33 17.88
C PRO A 223 -16.94 -21.81 18.51
N PHE A 224 -15.80 -21.26 18.07
CA PHE A 224 -14.47 -21.72 18.51
C PHE A 224 -13.89 -20.92 19.69
N GLY A 225 -14.65 -19.95 20.21
CA GLY A 225 -14.19 -19.10 21.32
C GLY A 225 -13.07 -18.13 20.97
N VAL A 226 -12.82 -17.89 19.67
CA VAL A 226 -11.76 -17.00 19.20
C VAL A 226 -12.19 -15.55 19.40
N THR A 227 -11.34 -14.75 20.05
CA THR A 227 -11.62 -13.34 20.37
C THR A 227 -10.69 -12.34 19.67
N ASP A 228 -9.80 -12.81 18.80
CA ASP A 228 -8.72 -12.04 18.21
C ASP A 228 -8.84 -11.92 16.68
N ALA A 229 -10.08 -11.76 16.21
CA ALA A 229 -10.41 -11.58 14.81
C ALA A 229 -9.63 -10.41 14.15
N GLY A 230 -9.03 -10.69 12.98
CA GLY A 230 -8.10 -9.81 12.29
C GLY A 230 -8.62 -9.32 10.93
N ALA A 231 -7.73 -9.29 9.93
CA ALA A 231 -8.05 -8.85 8.57
C ALA A 231 -9.08 -9.77 7.89
N LEU A 232 -9.85 -9.20 6.97
CA LEU A 232 -10.92 -9.89 6.25
C LEU A 232 -10.62 -9.98 4.75
N ALA A 233 -10.98 -11.11 4.15
CA ALA A 233 -11.15 -11.27 2.71
C ALA A 233 -12.50 -11.95 2.42
N ILE A 234 -13.06 -11.72 1.23
CA ILE A 234 -14.32 -12.32 0.81
C ILE A 234 -14.09 -13.02 -0.53
N ASP A 235 -14.49 -14.27 -0.64
CA ASP A 235 -14.38 -15.05 -1.87
C ASP A 235 -15.63 -14.94 -2.77
N GLU A 236 -15.62 -15.65 -3.89
CA GLU A 236 -16.71 -15.64 -4.86
C GLU A 236 -17.99 -16.34 -4.33
N ALA A 237 -17.82 -17.26 -3.36
CA ALA A 237 -18.95 -17.92 -2.69
C ALA A 237 -19.51 -17.09 -1.52
N SER A 238 -19.10 -15.83 -1.38
CA SER A 238 -19.46 -14.94 -0.28
C SER A 238 -19.05 -15.46 1.11
N GLN A 239 -18.02 -16.29 1.19
CA GLN A 239 -17.43 -16.72 2.44
C GLN A 239 -16.48 -15.64 2.96
N ILE A 240 -16.54 -15.37 4.24
CA ILE A 240 -15.71 -14.39 4.92
C ILE A 240 -14.52 -15.10 5.57
N TRP A 241 -13.32 -14.81 5.07
CA TRP A 241 -12.05 -15.32 5.56
C TRP A 241 -11.46 -14.31 6.53
N CYS A 242 -11.28 -14.71 7.79
CA CYS A 242 -10.85 -13.84 8.88
C CYS A 242 -9.57 -14.36 9.51
N THR A 243 -8.48 -13.60 9.44
CA THR A 243 -7.24 -13.92 10.14
C THR A 243 -7.43 -13.82 11.65
N THR A 244 -6.55 -14.47 12.41
CA THR A 244 -6.51 -14.33 13.87
C THR A 244 -5.11 -13.90 14.33
N LYS A 245 -5.01 -13.18 15.45
CA LYS A 245 -3.74 -12.56 15.87
C LYS A 245 -2.90 -13.43 16.81
N ASN A 246 -3.53 -14.31 17.59
CA ASN A 246 -2.86 -15.08 18.67
C ASN A 246 -2.67 -16.55 18.30
N ALA A 247 -2.22 -16.83 17.08
CA ALA A 247 -1.99 -18.18 16.58
C ALA A 247 -3.22 -19.10 16.67
N ASN A 248 -4.42 -18.54 16.48
CA ASN A 248 -5.67 -19.28 16.41
C ASN A 248 -6.01 -19.77 15.00
N GLY A 249 -5.10 -19.55 14.02
CA GLY A 249 -5.28 -19.96 12.64
C GLY A 249 -6.14 -18.98 11.82
N LEU A 250 -7.02 -19.51 10.98
CA LEU A 250 -7.88 -18.76 10.10
C LEU A 250 -9.33 -19.20 10.30
N LEU A 251 -10.23 -18.24 10.49
CA LEU A 251 -11.66 -18.49 10.55
C LEU A 251 -12.29 -18.30 9.16
N VAL A 252 -13.24 -19.16 8.83
CA VAL A 252 -14.07 -19.00 7.64
C VAL A 252 -15.54 -19.06 8.07
N TYR A 253 -16.29 -18.09 7.58
CA TYR A 253 -17.72 -17.96 7.87
C TYR A 253 -18.52 -17.85 6.57
N HIS A 254 -19.63 -18.57 6.50
CA HIS A 254 -20.61 -18.44 5.44
C HIS A 254 -21.98 -18.13 6.06
N PRO A 255 -22.62 -16.99 5.71
CA PRO A 255 -23.83 -16.50 6.38
C PRO A 255 -25.12 -17.25 5.96
N GLY A 256 -25.02 -18.37 5.27
CA GLY A 256 -26.20 -19.06 4.74
C GLY A 256 -27.00 -18.19 3.76
N ASN A 257 -28.34 -18.34 3.82
CA ASN A 257 -29.26 -17.62 2.93
C ASN A 257 -29.70 -16.27 3.49
N SER A 258 -29.47 -16.00 4.78
CA SER A 258 -30.00 -14.82 5.46
C SER A 258 -29.02 -14.24 6.45
N LEU A 259 -28.78 -12.94 6.41
CA LEU A 259 -27.98 -12.20 7.40
C LEU A 259 -28.70 -11.96 8.74
N THR A 260 -29.98 -12.40 8.86
CA THR A 260 -30.80 -12.19 10.07
C THR A 260 -31.15 -13.47 10.80
N SER A 261 -30.85 -14.63 10.19
CA SER A 261 -31.03 -15.95 10.77
C SER A 261 -29.69 -16.68 10.78
N SER A 262 -29.32 -17.24 11.90
CA SER A 262 -28.12 -18.06 12.03
C SER A 262 -28.37 -19.57 11.86
N ALA A 263 -29.54 -19.97 11.44
CA ALA A 263 -29.92 -21.37 11.36
C ALA A 263 -29.13 -22.21 10.34
N ASP A 264 -28.68 -21.58 9.28
CA ASP A 264 -27.85 -22.17 8.21
C ASP A 264 -26.45 -21.58 8.13
N ASP A 265 -26.03 -20.83 9.14
CA ASP A 265 -24.66 -20.32 9.28
C ASP A 265 -23.66 -21.45 9.37
N ARG A 266 -22.54 -21.31 8.70
CA ARG A 266 -21.47 -22.30 8.74
C ARG A 266 -20.15 -21.64 9.12
N TRP A 267 -19.43 -22.28 10.04
CA TRP A 267 -18.12 -21.85 10.48
C TRP A 267 -17.10 -22.96 10.31
N LYS A 268 -15.87 -22.60 9.94
CA LYS A 268 -14.70 -23.49 9.92
C LYS A 268 -13.49 -22.76 10.44
N GLN A 269 -12.66 -23.50 11.16
CA GLN A 269 -11.35 -23.02 11.61
C GLN A 269 -10.26 -23.82 10.93
N TYR A 270 -9.34 -23.15 10.27
CA TYR A 270 -8.14 -23.71 9.66
C TYR A 270 -6.97 -23.56 10.61
N LYS A 271 -6.18 -24.63 10.76
CA LYS A 271 -4.96 -24.69 11.56
C LYS A 271 -3.82 -25.35 10.80
N ALA A 272 -2.62 -25.29 11.37
CA ALA A 272 -1.47 -26.01 10.88
C ALA A 272 -1.64 -27.52 11.06
N GLY A 273 -1.18 -28.30 10.10
CA GLY A 273 -1.23 -29.76 10.10
C GLY A 273 -2.34 -30.31 9.20
N SER A 274 -2.06 -31.47 8.61
CA SER A 274 -2.99 -32.21 7.76
C SER A 274 -4.21 -32.64 8.56
N GLY A 275 -5.39 -32.57 7.95
CA GLY A 275 -6.70 -32.80 8.61
C GLY A 275 -7.21 -31.61 9.40
N LEU A 276 -6.39 -30.60 9.64
CA LEU A 276 -6.75 -29.38 10.39
C LEU A 276 -6.83 -28.14 9.49
N GLY A 277 -6.57 -28.30 8.19
CA GLY A 277 -6.55 -27.20 7.20
C GLY A 277 -5.20 -26.97 6.55
N ASN A 278 -4.14 -27.65 7.02
CA ASN A 278 -2.79 -27.69 6.46
C ASN A 278 -2.13 -26.31 6.26
N LEU A 279 -2.38 -25.36 7.17
CA LEU A 279 -1.69 -24.08 7.13
C LEU A 279 -0.18 -24.25 7.45
N PRO A 280 0.70 -23.39 6.91
CA PRO A 280 2.13 -23.39 7.27
C PRO A 280 2.36 -23.10 8.74
N SER A 281 1.50 -22.28 9.35
CA SER A 281 1.49 -21.93 10.79
C SER A 281 0.12 -21.46 11.22
N ASN A 282 -0.14 -21.52 12.52
CA ASN A 282 -1.34 -20.95 13.13
C ASN A 282 -1.28 -19.41 13.26
N GLN A 283 -0.11 -18.80 13.13
CA GLN A 283 0.03 -17.35 13.12
C GLN A 283 -0.22 -16.81 11.69
N VAL A 284 -1.48 -16.48 11.43
CA VAL A 284 -1.91 -15.95 10.11
C VAL A 284 -1.90 -14.42 10.15
N ASN A 285 -1.06 -13.82 9.30
CA ASN A 285 -0.87 -12.36 9.26
C ASN A 285 -1.75 -11.67 8.20
N CYS A 286 -1.96 -12.31 7.06
CA CYS A 286 -2.72 -11.73 5.96
C CYS A 286 -3.38 -12.78 5.08
N THR A 287 -4.43 -12.34 4.37
CA THR A 287 -5.06 -13.10 3.29
C THR A 287 -5.24 -12.22 2.06
N ALA A 288 -5.18 -12.80 0.87
CA ALA A 288 -5.47 -12.12 -0.38
C ALA A 288 -6.21 -13.08 -1.33
N LYS A 289 -7.27 -12.60 -1.95
CA LYS A 289 -7.96 -13.33 -3.02
C LYS A 289 -7.27 -13.01 -4.35
N ASP A 290 -6.92 -14.03 -5.11
CA ASP A 290 -6.37 -13.86 -6.45
C ASP A 290 -7.47 -13.84 -7.54
N LYS A 291 -7.06 -13.69 -8.80
CA LYS A 291 -8.00 -13.57 -9.93
C LYS A 291 -8.65 -14.89 -10.34
N ASN A 292 -8.12 -16.01 -9.85
CA ASN A 292 -8.75 -17.33 -10.01
C ASN A 292 -9.71 -17.67 -8.87
N GLY A 293 -9.88 -16.74 -7.89
CA GLY A 293 -10.72 -16.97 -6.71
C GLY A 293 -10.00 -17.73 -5.60
N PHE A 294 -8.70 -18.02 -5.73
CA PHE A 294 -7.92 -18.70 -4.71
C PHE A 294 -7.59 -17.76 -3.55
N ILE A 295 -7.57 -18.29 -2.33
CA ILE A 295 -7.21 -17.53 -1.14
C ILE A 295 -5.76 -17.84 -0.77
N TRP A 296 -4.91 -16.85 -0.92
CA TRP A 296 -3.52 -16.85 -0.50
C TRP A 296 -3.43 -16.44 0.97
N ILE A 297 -2.75 -17.25 1.77
CA ILE A 297 -2.67 -17.09 3.23
C ILE A 297 -1.21 -16.89 3.60
N GLY A 298 -0.87 -15.70 4.09
CA GLY A 298 0.46 -15.39 4.60
C GLY A 298 0.55 -15.64 6.10
N THR A 299 1.57 -16.41 6.51
CA THR A 299 1.83 -16.75 7.90
C THR A 299 3.23 -16.30 8.32
N ASP A 300 3.58 -16.47 9.58
CA ASP A 300 4.94 -16.23 10.08
C ASP A 300 5.96 -17.27 9.59
N ARG A 301 5.51 -18.34 8.88
CA ARG A 301 6.34 -19.44 8.37
C ARG A 301 6.04 -19.82 6.92
N GLY A 302 5.62 -18.84 6.12
CA GLY A 302 5.40 -19.07 4.69
C GLY A 302 3.95 -18.86 4.24
N ILE A 303 3.64 -19.43 3.07
CA ILE A 303 2.36 -19.24 2.38
C ILE A 303 1.63 -20.56 2.21
N GLY A 304 0.30 -20.55 2.47
CA GLY A 304 -0.64 -21.57 2.06
C GLY A 304 -1.64 -21.01 1.05
N ILE A 305 -2.18 -21.86 0.17
CA ILE A 305 -3.15 -21.47 -0.86
C ILE A 305 -4.38 -22.38 -0.78
N ILE A 306 -5.55 -21.82 -0.57
CA ILE A 306 -6.83 -22.51 -0.71
C ILE A 306 -7.32 -22.36 -2.15
N GLN A 307 -7.37 -23.46 -2.89
CA GLN A 307 -7.76 -23.49 -4.31
C GLN A 307 -9.16 -24.04 -4.54
N CYS A 308 -9.77 -24.64 -3.52
CA CYS A 308 -11.05 -25.34 -3.55
C CYS A 308 -12.09 -24.66 -2.63
N THR A 309 -12.24 -23.34 -2.77
CA THR A 309 -13.09 -22.52 -1.87
C THR A 309 -14.53 -23.00 -1.83
N GLU A 310 -15.05 -23.56 -2.93
CA GLU A 310 -16.38 -24.15 -3.02
C GLU A 310 -16.56 -25.39 -2.12
N ASN A 311 -15.46 -26.08 -1.78
CA ASN A 311 -15.50 -27.32 -1.00
C ASN A 311 -15.24 -27.11 0.50
N VAL A 312 -15.06 -25.88 0.95
CA VAL A 312 -14.73 -25.56 2.36
C VAL A 312 -15.66 -26.22 3.35
N PHE A 313 -16.95 -26.22 3.07
CA PHE A 313 -18.02 -26.75 3.94
C PHE A 313 -18.63 -28.06 3.45
N THR A 314 -18.00 -28.74 2.49
CA THR A 314 -18.42 -30.08 2.04
C THR A 314 -17.77 -31.16 2.89
N PRO A 315 -18.27 -32.43 2.86
CA PRO A 315 -17.66 -33.55 3.56
C PRO A 315 -16.22 -33.83 3.11
N THR A 316 -15.90 -33.61 1.84
CA THR A 316 -14.53 -33.77 1.31
C THR A 316 -13.59 -32.69 1.86
N GLY A 317 -14.13 -31.54 2.24
CA GLY A 317 -13.37 -30.42 2.76
C GLY A 317 -12.44 -29.79 1.72
N CYS A 318 -11.65 -28.86 2.20
CA CYS A 318 -10.60 -28.20 1.42
C CYS A 318 -9.45 -27.88 2.37
N GLU A 319 -8.23 -28.20 2.01
CA GLU A 319 -7.03 -27.87 2.76
C GLU A 319 -6.10 -26.94 1.98
N ALA A 320 -5.23 -26.23 2.68
CA ALA A 320 -4.24 -25.38 2.05
C ALA A 320 -3.19 -26.21 1.31
N LEU A 321 -2.96 -25.87 0.06
CA LEU A 321 -1.77 -26.29 -0.68
C LEU A 321 -0.57 -25.47 -0.20
N LEU A 322 0.53 -26.14 0.11
CA LEU A 322 1.81 -25.49 0.39
C LEU A 322 2.63 -25.45 -0.90
N PRO A 323 2.75 -24.29 -1.56
CA PRO A 323 3.39 -24.22 -2.87
C PRO A 323 4.88 -24.50 -2.76
N VAL A 324 5.39 -25.26 -3.72
CA VAL A 324 6.80 -25.61 -3.86
C VAL A 324 7.42 -24.79 -4.98
N VAL A 325 8.51 -24.09 -4.67
CA VAL A 325 9.33 -23.41 -5.67
C VAL A 325 10.53 -24.28 -5.99
N GLN A 326 10.75 -24.51 -7.27
CA GLN A 326 11.97 -25.14 -7.75
C GLN A 326 13.00 -24.05 -8.06
N GLN A 327 14.13 -24.08 -7.37
CA GLN A 327 15.26 -23.21 -7.63
C GLN A 327 16.47 -24.08 -7.95
N ASP A 328 16.88 -24.07 -9.21
CA ASP A 328 17.93 -24.93 -9.77
C ASP A 328 17.67 -26.42 -9.51
N ARG A 329 18.48 -27.04 -8.65
CA ARG A 329 18.40 -28.48 -8.28
C ARG A 329 17.65 -28.72 -6.96
N PHE A 330 17.17 -27.68 -6.30
CA PHE A 330 16.50 -27.77 -5.00
C PHE A 330 15.04 -27.36 -5.13
N ALA A 331 14.16 -28.17 -4.56
CA ALA A 331 12.76 -27.82 -4.36
C ALA A 331 12.52 -27.48 -2.90
N GLY A 332 11.85 -26.38 -2.64
CA GLY A 332 11.51 -25.92 -1.28
C GLY A 332 10.13 -25.30 -1.21
N LEU A 333 9.53 -25.30 -0.02
CA LEU A 333 8.26 -24.61 0.19
C LEU A 333 8.46 -23.09 0.00
N LEU A 334 7.51 -22.49 -0.71
CA LEU A 334 7.50 -21.04 -0.97
C LEU A 334 7.49 -20.25 0.35
N PHE A 335 8.48 -19.40 0.52
CA PHE A 335 8.68 -18.58 1.74
C PHE A 335 8.80 -19.40 3.04
N LYS A 336 9.29 -20.63 2.97
CA LYS A 336 9.58 -21.42 4.18
C LYS A 336 10.43 -20.59 5.14
N ASP A 337 9.95 -20.50 6.40
CA ASP A 337 10.59 -19.75 7.48
C ASP A 337 10.62 -18.22 7.29
N GLU A 338 9.93 -17.68 6.26
CA GLU A 338 9.74 -16.23 6.08
C GLU A 338 8.44 -15.77 6.77
N ASN A 339 8.53 -14.64 7.48
CA ASN A 339 7.36 -13.99 8.06
C ASN A 339 6.68 -13.13 7.00
N VAL A 340 5.62 -13.67 6.40
CA VAL A 340 4.80 -12.99 5.39
C VAL A 340 3.79 -12.08 6.09
N GLN A 341 3.90 -10.78 5.87
CA GLN A 341 3.07 -9.77 6.56
C GLN A 341 1.94 -9.23 5.68
N THR A 342 2.13 -9.22 4.37
CA THR A 342 1.16 -8.69 3.42
C THR A 342 1.31 -9.34 2.05
N ILE A 343 0.18 -9.56 1.38
CA ILE A 343 0.12 -10.04 0.00
C ILE A 343 -0.82 -9.10 -0.76
N ALA A 344 -0.39 -8.64 -1.94
CA ALA A 344 -1.21 -7.87 -2.86
C ALA A 344 -1.15 -8.50 -4.26
N VAL A 345 -2.29 -8.59 -4.92
CA VAL A 345 -2.44 -9.21 -6.26
C VAL A 345 -2.50 -8.10 -7.30
N ASP A 346 -1.67 -8.19 -8.34
CA ASP A 346 -1.64 -7.21 -9.42
C ASP A 346 -2.55 -7.59 -10.60
N GLY A 347 -2.64 -6.70 -11.57
CA GLY A 347 -3.51 -6.88 -12.75
C GLY A 347 -3.18 -8.10 -13.61
N ALA A 348 -2.01 -8.69 -13.45
CA ALA A 348 -1.57 -9.92 -14.11
C ALA A 348 -1.63 -11.16 -13.21
N ASP A 349 -2.36 -11.07 -12.11
CA ASP A 349 -2.47 -12.12 -11.10
C ASP A 349 -1.16 -12.50 -10.41
N ARG A 350 -0.10 -11.68 -10.55
CA ARG A 350 1.15 -11.89 -9.83
C ARG A 350 0.98 -11.43 -8.38
N LYS A 351 1.71 -12.03 -7.46
CA LYS A 351 1.60 -11.72 -6.04
C LYS A 351 2.82 -10.91 -5.58
N TRP A 352 2.55 -9.72 -5.06
CA TRP A 352 3.52 -8.91 -4.34
C TRP A 352 3.46 -9.30 -2.87
N VAL A 353 4.54 -9.87 -2.38
CA VAL A 353 4.63 -10.42 -1.03
C VAL A 353 5.60 -9.58 -0.21
N GLY A 354 5.09 -8.97 0.86
CA GLY A 354 5.90 -8.25 1.84
C GLY A 354 6.20 -9.13 3.05
N THR A 355 7.48 -9.22 3.40
CA THR A 355 7.99 -9.99 4.54
C THR A 355 8.76 -9.07 5.49
N LYS A 356 9.33 -9.61 6.57
CA LYS A 356 10.32 -8.90 7.40
C LYS A 356 11.68 -8.72 6.71
N ASN A 357 11.90 -9.39 5.59
CA ASN A 357 13.17 -9.43 4.87
C ASN A 357 13.11 -8.79 3.47
N GLY A 358 12.07 -8.01 3.19
CA GLY A 358 11.89 -7.29 1.94
C GLY A 358 10.62 -7.62 1.19
N VAL A 359 10.59 -7.25 -0.09
CA VAL A 359 9.46 -7.43 -1.00
C VAL A 359 9.82 -8.40 -2.11
N TRP A 360 8.87 -9.26 -2.43
CA TRP A 360 8.99 -10.24 -3.49
C TRP A 360 7.85 -10.05 -4.50
N LEU A 361 8.15 -10.19 -5.77
CA LEU A 361 7.15 -10.38 -6.82
C LEU A 361 7.28 -11.82 -7.31
N ILE A 362 6.20 -12.58 -7.20
CA ILE A 362 6.12 -13.97 -7.67
C ILE A 362 5.10 -14.10 -8.81
N SER A 363 5.26 -15.15 -9.61
CA SER A 363 4.34 -15.48 -10.71
C SER A 363 2.91 -15.74 -10.19
N ALA A 364 1.95 -15.77 -11.11
CA ALA A 364 0.54 -16.04 -10.78
C ALA A 364 0.36 -17.39 -10.06
N SER A 365 1.09 -18.43 -10.48
CA SER A 365 1.07 -19.76 -9.86
C SER A 365 1.86 -19.87 -8.55
N GLY A 366 2.73 -18.88 -8.25
CA GLY A 366 3.64 -18.94 -7.11
C GLY A 366 4.94 -19.73 -7.34
N GLU A 367 5.14 -20.31 -8.52
CA GLU A 367 6.28 -21.20 -8.80
C GLU A 367 7.58 -20.46 -9.09
N LYS A 368 7.49 -19.19 -9.50
CA LYS A 368 8.65 -18.41 -9.94
C LYS A 368 8.75 -17.08 -9.21
N VAL A 369 9.93 -16.78 -8.67
CA VAL A 369 10.30 -15.45 -8.19
C VAL A 369 10.70 -14.58 -9.39
N ILE A 370 10.03 -13.43 -9.56
CA ILE A 370 10.27 -12.47 -10.64
C ILE A 370 11.23 -11.38 -10.16
N TYR A 371 10.94 -10.79 -8.98
CA TYR A 371 11.79 -9.78 -8.35
C TYR A 371 11.92 -10.04 -6.85
N ARG A 372 13.04 -9.61 -6.30
CA ARG A 372 13.29 -9.51 -4.87
C ARG A 372 13.93 -8.16 -4.58
N PHE A 373 13.30 -7.37 -3.72
CA PHE A 373 13.79 -6.07 -3.28
C PHE A 373 14.08 -6.09 -1.79
N SER A 374 15.23 -5.53 -1.45
CA SER A 374 15.66 -5.26 -0.08
C SER A 374 16.38 -3.91 -0.03
N SER A 375 16.60 -3.37 1.14
CA SER A 375 17.37 -2.14 1.31
C SER A 375 18.84 -2.24 0.85
N SER A 376 19.35 -3.46 0.66
CA SER A 376 20.72 -3.69 0.16
C SER A 376 20.83 -3.67 -1.37
N ASN A 377 19.73 -3.89 -2.11
CA ASN A 377 19.73 -3.98 -3.57
C ASN A 377 18.77 -3.01 -4.25
N SER A 378 18.07 -2.18 -3.49
CA SER A 378 17.07 -1.24 -4.01
C SER A 378 16.91 -0.03 -3.07
N PRO A 379 16.25 1.06 -3.53
CA PRO A 379 15.93 2.22 -2.69
C PRO A 379 14.84 1.97 -1.63
N LEU A 380 14.57 0.71 -1.27
CA LEU A 380 13.59 0.36 -0.24
C LEU A 380 14.00 0.96 1.11
N PRO A 381 13.15 1.77 1.80
CA PRO A 381 13.51 2.46 3.03
C PRO A 381 13.82 1.52 4.20
N GLY A 382 13.23 0.33 4.21
CA GLY A 382 13.43 -0.70 5.22
C GLY A 382 12.95 -2.07 4.75
N ASN A 383 13.45 -3.14 5.35
CA ASN A 383 13.11 -4.51 4.95
C ASN A 383 11.84 -5.05 5.61
N ASP A 384 11.43 -4.48 6.74
CA ASP A 384 10.20 -4.88 7.43
C ASP A 384 8.98 -4.22 6.77
N ILE A 385 8.23 -5.00 5.99
CA ILE A 385 7.16 -4.51 5.12
C ILE A 385 5.82 -4.64 5.84
N SER A 386 5.22 -3.52 6.18
CA SER A 386 3.93 -3.52 6.89
C SER A 386 2.72 -3.68 5.95
N LYS A 387 2.75 -3.03 4.78
CA LYS A 387 1.64 -3.06 3.80
C LYS A 387 2.14 -2.88 2.38
N ILE A 388 1.44 -3.52 1.45
CA ILE A 388 1.56 -3.29 0.01
C ILE A 388 0.17 -3.00 -0.54
N SER A 389 0.07 -1.98 -1.41
CA SER A 389 -1.14 -1.67 -2.15
C SER A 389 -0.79 -1.27 -3.58
N ILE A 390 -1.63 -1.62 -4.53
CA ILE A 390 -1.36 -1.47 -5.96
C ILE A 390 -2.44 -0.58 -6.56
N ASP A 391 -2.01 0.48 -7.25
CA ASP A 391 -2.90 1.30 -8.06
C ASP A 391 -3.34 0.48 -9.29
N PRO A 392 -4.63 0.16 -9.41
CA PRO A 392 -5.11 -0.68 -10.50
C PRO A 392 -4.96 -0.03 -11.88
N LEU A 393 -4.99 1.30 -11.95
CA LEU A 393 -4.92 2.05 -13.21
C LEU A 393 -3.49 2.22 -13.70
N THR A 394 -2.56 2.49 -12.80
CA THR A 394 -1.17 2.80 -13.15
C THR A 394 -0.23 1.61 -13.01
N GLY A 395 -0.62 0.60 -12.23
CA GLY A 395 0.25 -0.50 -11.84
C GLY A 395 1.36 -0.06 -10.89
N GLU A 396 1.24 1.12 -10.28
CA GLU A 396 2.20 1.58 -9.29
C GLU A 396 1.95 0.85 -7.96
N VAL A 397 2.99 0.25 -7.44
CA VAL A 397 2.97 -0.54 -6.21
C VAL A 397 3.51 0.33 -5.08
N PHE A 398 2.68 0.63 -4.10
CA PHE A 398 3.04 1.38 -2.91
C PHE A 398 3.42 0.41 -1.80
N ILE A 399 4.57 0.63 -1.19
CA ILE A 399 5.19 -0.26 -0.22
C ILE A 399 5.46 0.52 1.05
N ALA A 400 4.74 0.19 2.11
CA ALA A 400 4.95 0.73 3.45
C ALA A 400 5.92 -0.15 4.22
N THR A 401 6.95 0.47 4.77
CA THR A 401 7.97 -0.17 5.59
C THR A 401 7.99 0.43 6.99
N ASN A 402 8.74 -0.17 7.91
CA ASN A 402 8.99 0.39 9.23
C ASN A 402 9.76 1.74 9.21
N ASN A 403 10.39 2.11 8.07
CA ASN A 403 11.19 3.31 7.91
C ASN A 403 10.62 4.31 6.89
N GLY A 404 9.39 4.10 6.40
CA GLY A 404 8.73 5.01 5.48
C GLY A 404 7.99 4.30 4.35
N LEU A 405 7.45 5.10 3.43
CA LEU A 405 6.69 4.68 2.26
C LEU A 405 7.49 4.94 0.99
N CYS A 406 7.52 3.97 0.09
CA CYS A 406 8.03 4.15 -1.27
C CYS A 406 7.07 3.57 -2.30
N SER A 407 7.30 3.83 -3.57
CA SER A 407 6.56 3.20 -4.66
C SER A 407 7.49 2.64 -5.73
N PHE A 408 6.96 1.65 -6.46
CA PHE A 408 7.61 1.03 -7.59
C PHE A 408 6.62 0.92 -8.75
N ARG A 409 7.01 1.40 -9.93
CA ARG A 409 6.17 1.28 -11.12
C ARG A 409 6.30 -0.11 -11.72
N SER A 410 5.26 -0.91 -11.53
CA SER A 410 5.19 -2.28 -12.04
C SER A 410 4.86 -2.33 -13.54
N THR A 411 4.99 -3.50 -14.12
CA THR A 411 4.73 -3.79 -15.54
C THR A 411 3.31 -4.26 -15.83
N ALA A 412 2.44 -4.41 -14.81
CA ALA A 412 1.06 -4.84 -14.97
C ALA A 412 0.09 -3.80 -14.39
N THR A 413 -1.03 -3.61 -15.08
CA THR A 413 -2.21 -2.88 -14.60
C THR A 413 -3.43 -3.78 -14.64
N GLU A 414 -4.54 -3.36 -14.03
CA GLU A 414 -5.81 -4.07 -14.23
C GLU A 414 -6.20 -4.06 -15.71
N PRO A 415 -6.60 -5.23 -16.25
CA PRO A 415 -7.09 -5.29 -17.62
C PRO A 415 -8.48 -4.64 -17.75
N VAL A 416 -8.77 -4.10 -18.92
CA VAL A 416 -10.12 -3.66 -19.25
C VAL A 416 -10.91 -4.83 -19.84
N SER A 417 -12.24 -4.84 -19.64
CA SER A 417 -13.13 -5.89 -20.18
C SER A 417 -13.24 -5.81 -21.71
N ALA A 418 -13.14 -4.61 -22.26
CA ALA A 418 -13.10 -4.36 -23.72
C ALA A 418 -12.18 -3.21 -24.01
N GLN A 419 -11.38 -3.34 -25.08
CA GLN A 419 -10.41 -2.32 -25.47
C GLN A 419 -11.11 -1.07 -26.00
N GLN A 420 -11.09 0.02 -25.23
CA GLN A 420 -11.76 1.28 -25.59
C GLN A 420 -10.75 2.38 -25.94
N LYS A 421 -9.85 2.73 -25.03
CA LYS A 421 -8.87 3.80 -25.18
C LYS A 421 -7.50 3.31 -24.74
N VAL A 422 -6.59 3.21 -25.70
CA VAL A 422 -5.20 2.86 -25.43
C VAL A 422 -4.39 4.13 -25.17
N LEU A 423 -3.71 4.17 -24.04
CA LEU A 423 -2.81 5.25 -23.63
C LEU A 423 -1.36 4.79 -23.74
N VAL A 424 -0.50 5.67 -24.24
CA VAL A 424 0.95 5.41 -24.32
C VAL A 424 1.68 6.48 -23.53
N PHE A 425 2.60 6.06 -22.68
CA PHE A 425 3.36 6.99 -21.84
C PHE A 425 4.82 6.53 -21.65
N PRO A 426 5.80 7.46 -21.75
CA PRO A 426 5.64 8.85 -22.15
C PRO A 426 5.31 8.99 -23.65
N ASN A 427 4.56 10.03 -24.02
CA ASN A 427 4.28 10.37 -25.42
C ASN A 427 4.13 11.90 -25.55
N PRO A 428 5.07 12.60 -26.20
CA PRO A 428 6.27 12.10 -26.87
C PRO A 428 7.28 11.46 -25.91
N VAL A 429 8.10 10.52 -26.44
CA VAL A 429 9.28 10.02 -25.73
C VAL A 429 10.40 11.04 -25.87
N PRO A 430 10.89 11.64 -24.77
CA PRO A 430 11.89 12.71 -24.85
C PRO A 430 13.29 12.18 -25.22
N PRO A 431 14.18 13.06 -25.69
CA PRO A 431 15.57 12.71 -25.93
C PRO A 431 16.25 12.08 -24.70
N GLY A 432 17.09 11.09 -24.91
CA GLY A 432 17.84 10.43 -23.83
C GLY A 432 17.00 9.53 -22.91
N TYR A 433 15.72 9.39 -23.15
CA TYR A 433 14.88 8.49 -22.34
C TYR A 433 15.33 7.02 -22.48
N ASN A 434 15.59 6.37 -21.34
CA ASN A 434 16.02 4.97 -21.26
C ASN A 434 15.05 4.12 -20.43
N GLY A 435 13.93 4.71 -20.02
CA GLY A 435 12.89 4.01 -19.26
C GLY A 435 11.96 3.19 -20.15
N SER A 436 11.07 2.48 -19.53
CA SER A 436 10.04 1.70 -20.22
C SER A 436 8.91 2.58 -20.71
N ILE A 437 8.45 2.31 -21.92
CA ILE A 437 7.26 2.92 -22.54
C ILE A 437 6.08 2.01 -22.21
N ALA A 438 5.08 2.53 -21.50
CA ALA A 438 3.90 1.80 -21.10
C ALA A 438 2.75 2.01 -22.10
N ILE A 439 2.12 0.93 -22.52
CA ILE A 439 0.93 0.91 -23.41
C ILE A 439 -0.19 0.30 -22.57
N ARG A 440 -1.18 1.12 -22.15
CA ARG A 440 -2.22 0.78 -21.16
C ARG A 440 -3.61 0.78 -21.77
N GLY A 441 -4.57 0.22 -21.02
CA GLY A 441 -5.96 0.10 -21.46
C GLY A 441 -6.17 -1.09 -22.38
N LEU A 442 -5.42 -2.16 -22.13
CA LEU A 442 -5.44 -3.41 -22.89
C LEU A 442 -6.27 -4.48 -22.17
N THR A 443 -6.80 -5.42 -22.91
CA THR A 443 -7.32 -6.69 -22.37
C THR A 443 -6.16 -7.60 -22.00
N THR A 444 -6.41 -8.57 -21.13
CA THR A 444 -5.39 -9.55 -20.72
C THR A 444 -4.82 -10.27 -21.95
N GLY A 445 -3.49 -10.35 -22.04
CA GLY A 445 -2.82 -11.09 -23.11
C GLY A 445 -2.89 -10.45 -24.51
N ALA A 446 -3.49 -9.26 -24.66
CA ALA A 446 -3.62 -8.56 -25.94
C ALA A 446 -2.28 -8.48 -26.67
N LEU A 447 -2.27 -8.84 -27.96
CA LEU A 447 -1.08 -8.72 -28.80
C LEU A 447 -0.91 -7.27 -29.22
N VAL A 448 0.27 -6.71 -28.96
CA VAL A 448 0.65 -5.35 -29.31
C VAL A 448 1.76 -5.39 -30.36
N LYS A 449 1.49 -4.79 -31.50
CA LYS A 449 2.46 -4.58 -32.57
C LYS A 449 2.79 -3.10 -32.69
N ILE A 450 4.05 -2.78 -32.82
CA ILE A 450 4.55 -1.43 -33.07
C ILE A 450 5.12 -1.41 -34.46
N THR A 451 4.60 -0.52 -35.31
CA THR A 451 5.01 -0.41 -36.73
C THR A 451 5.43 1.01 -37.05
N ASN A 452 6.19 1.20 -38.11
CA ASN A 452 6.35 2.50 -38.70
C ASN A 452 5.08 2.92 -39.49
N LEU A 453 5.07 4.12 -40.06
CA LEU A 453 3.91 4.63 -40.83
C LEU A 453 3.60 3.83 -42.09
N TYR A 454 4.57 3.04 -42.59
CA TYR A 454 4.41 2.17 -43.78
C TYR A 454 3.91 0.77 -43.39
N GLY A 455 3.64 0.51 -42.13
CA GLY A 455 3.16 -0.78 -41.63
C GLY A 455 4.27 -1.84 -41.36
N ALA A 456 5.55 -1.49 -41.57
CA ALA A 456 6.63 -2.40 -41.25
C ALA A 456 6.75 -2.63 -39.74
N LEU A 457 6.79 -3.89 -39.33
CA LEU A 457 6.89 -4.31 -37.91
C LEU A 457 8.24 -3.88 -37.32
N ILE A 458 8.18 -3.15 -36.23
CA ILE A 458 9.35 -2.70 -35.45
C ILE A 458 9.53 -3.58 -34.22
N TYR A 459 8.44 -3.82 -33.48
CA TYR A 459 8.46 -4.59 -32.25
C TYR A 459 7.11 -5.25 -31.99
N GLN A 460 7.09 -6.36 -31.28
CA GLN A 460 5.88 -7.06 -30.90
C GLN A 460 6.00 -7.55 -29.46
N THR A 461 4.92 -7.41 -28.70
CA THR A 461 4.84 -7.89 -27.30
C THR A 461 3.40 -8.27 -26.96
N ARG A 462 3.20 -8.86 -25.79
CA ARG A 462 1.88 -9.14 -25.21
C ARG A 462 1.66 -8.34 -23.95
N ALA A 463 0.40 -8.00 -23.71
CA ALA A 463 -0.01 -7.35 -22.48
C ALA A 463 0.16 -8.29 -21.27
N ILE A 464 0.67 -7.73 -20.18
CA ILE A 464 0.75 -8.34 -18.85
C ILE A 464 -0.34 -7.66 -18.01
N GLY A 465 -1.47 -8.36 -17.78
CA GLY A 465 -2.69 -7.70 -17.35
C GLY A 465 -3.17 -6.71 -18.41
N GLY A 466 -3.49 -5.49 -18.02
CA GLY A 466 -3.96 -4.41 -18.89
C GLY A 466 -2.86 -3.54 -19.54
N GLN A 467 -1.58 -3.94 -19.47
CA GLN A 467 -0.45 -3.14 -19.92
C GLN A 467 0.57 -3.96 -20.70
N ALA A 468 1.10 -3.38 -21.77
CA ALA A 468 2.29 -3.88 -22.46
C ALA A 468 3.45 -2.89 -22.27
N ILE A 469 4.69 -3.41 -22.28
CA ILE A 469 5.90 -2.62 -22.11
C ILE A 469 6.75 -2.71 -23.38
N TRP A 470 7.28 -1.55 -23.79
CA TRP A 470 8.26 -1.43 -24.87
C TRP A 470 9.46 -0.59 -24.40
N ASP A 471 10.66 -1.01 -24.73
CA ASP A 471 11.91 -0.33 -24.35
C ASP A 471 12.42 0.68 -25.43
N GLY A 472 11.60 0.95 -26.45
CA GLY A 472 11.98 1.85 -27.55
C GLY A 472 12.98 1.24 -28.53
N LYS A 473 13.12 -0.09 -28.55
CA LYS A 473 14.00 -0.82 -29.46
C LYS A 473 13.22 -1.66 -30.45
N ASN A 474 13.85 -1.96 -31.59
CA ASN A 474 13.35 -2.90 -32.54
C ASN A 474 13.63 -4.36 -32.12
N THR A 475 13.18 -5.33 -32.91
CA THR A 475 13.39 -6.77 -32.65
C THR A 475 14.87 -7.18 -32.57
N ASN A 476 15.77 -6.39 -33.15
CA ASN A 476 17.22 -6.63 -33.10
C ASN A 476 17.90 -5.94 -31.89
N GLY A 477 17.13 -5.33 -30.97
CA GLY A 477 17.67 -4.64 -29.80
C GLY A 477 18.25 -3.24 -30.06
N THR A 478 18.10 -2.70 -31.27
CA THR A 478 18.57 -1.37 -31.63
C THR A 478 17.52 -0.31 -31.35
N LYS A 479 17.90 0.83 -30.75
CA LYS A 479 16.99 1.97 -30.55
C LYS A 479 16.39 2.44 -31.87
N VAL A 480 15.09 2.70 -31.86
CA VAL A 480 14.38 3.19 -33.04
C VAL A 480 14.69 4.66 -33.30
N ALA A 481 14.67 5.10 -34.56
CA ALA A 481 14.92 6.50 -34.95
C ALA A 481 13.81 7.44 -34.45
N SER A 482 14.09 8.75 -34.47
CA SER A 482 13.04 9.78 -34.31
C SER A 482 11.96 9.61 -35.34
N GLY A 483 10.70 9.66 -34.89
CA GLY A 483 9.58 9.49 -35.82
C GLY A 483 8.27 9.16 -35.08
N VAL A 484 7.23 8.95 -35.87
CA VAL A 484 5.92 8.50 -35.38
C VAL A 484 5.78 7.01 -35.69
N TYR A 485 5.34 6.26 -34.67
CA TYR A 485 5.08 4.83 -34.74
C TYR A 485 3.63 4.55 -34.43
N LEU A 486 3.04 3.58 -35.11
CA LEU A 486 1.67 3.13 -34.86
C LEU A 486 1.67 1.99 -33.83
N ILE A 487 0.74 2.05 -32.90
CA ILE A 487 0.46 0.98 -31.96
C ILE A 487 -0.80 0.26 -32.44
N ILE A 488 -0.64 -0.99 -32.83
CA ILE A 488 -1.71 -1.87 -33.30
C ILE A 488 -1.95 -2.91 -32.21
N CYS A 489 -3.19 -3.03 -31.78
CA CYS A 489 -3.56 -3.99 -30.76
C CYS A 489 -4.57 -4.99 -31.30
N ARG A 490 -4.41 -6.24 -30.91
CA ARG A 490 -5.34 -7.33 -31.18
C ARG A 490 -5.79 -7.91 -29.83
N ASP A 491 -7.06 -7.85 -29.57
CA ASP A 491 -7.71 -8.47 -28.41
C ASP A 491 -8.11 -9.92 -28.72
N ASP A 492 -8.81 -10.55 -27.77
CA ASP A 492 -9.27 -11.94 -27.91
C ASP A 492 -10.31 -12.14 -29.03
N SER A 493 -10.94 -11.06 -29.54
CA SER A 493 -11.83 -11.13 -30.71
C SER A 493 -11.06 -11.38 -32.01
N GLY A 494 -9.75 -11.26 -31.98
CA GLY A 494 -8.86 -11.50 -33.12
C GLY A 494 -8.77 -10.34 -34.10
N VAL A 495 -9.51 -9.26 -33.89
CA VAL A 495 -9.49 -8.07 -34.78
C VAL A 495 -8.32 -7.16 -34.43
N GLU A 496 -7.47 -6.89 -35.40
CA GLU A 496 -6.37 -5.92 -35.26
C GLU A 496 -6.88 -4.52 -35.56
N LYS A 497 -6.60 -3.57 -34.66
CA LYS A 497 -6.94 -2.15 -34.80
C LYS A 497 -5.75 -1.26 -34.50
N ILE A 498 -5.58 -0.16 -35.26
CA ILE A 498 -4.67 0.91 -34.85
C ILE A 498 -5.29 1.57 -33.62
N ALA A 499 -4.68 1.31 -32.46
CA ALA A 499 -5.20 1.76 -31.18
C ALA A 499 -4.78 3.20 -30.87
N THR A 500 -3.51 3.54 -31.21
CA THR A 500 -2.95 4.88 -30.97
C THR A 500 -1.62 5.05 -31.71
N LYS A 501 -0.97 6.19 -31.53
CA LYS A 501 0.37 6.49 -32.04
C LYS A 501 1.29 6.99 -30.96
N ILE A 502 2.59 6.81 -31.16
CA ILE A 502 3.64 7.31 -30.28
C ILE A 502 4.67 8.09 -31.10
N THR A 503 5.16 9.17 -30.53
CA THR A 503 6.24 9.98 -31.11
C THR A 503 7.52 9.74 -30.32
N ILE A 504 8.60 9.35 -31.01
CA ILE A 504 9.94 9.21 -30.45
C ILE A 504 10.77 10.43 -30.88
N VAL A 505 11.43 11.08 -29.93
CA VAL A 505 12.34 12.19 -30.20
C VAL A 505 13.72 11.78 -29.70
N GLN A 506 14.69 11.69 -30.59
CA GLN A 506 16.10 11.50 -30.21
C GLN A 506 16.80 12.86 -30.21
N GLY A 507 17.73 13.07 -29.27
CA GLY A 507 18.63 14.21 -29.31
C GLY A 507 19.55 14.16 -30.55
N ARG A 508 19.86 15.29 -31.08
CA ARG A 508 20.90 15.44 -32.09
C ARG A 508 22.27 15.19 -31.48
#